data_61e54d230c2627a13067c9e46111aedc
#
_entry.id   61e54d230c2627a13067c9e46111aedc
#
_cell.length_a   1.000
_cell.length_b   1.000
_cell.length_c   1.000
_cell.angle_alpha   90.00
_cell.angle_beta   90.00
_cell.angle_gamma   90.00
#
_symmetry.space_group_name_H-M   'P 1'
#
loop_
_entity.id
_entity.type
_entity.pdbx_description
1 polymer ?
#
loop_
_entity_poly.entity_id
_entity_poly.type
_entity_poly.pdbx_seq_one_letter_code
_entity_poly.pdbx_strand_id
1 'polypeptide(L)'
;GLLLMLAAFLLLVVLQSCMSSLVTVGNGVAGAIGASTYAAEDADLLGAEAAYCALEDELQRYLDTYTRTHDYDEYHFDLDTIEHDPYVLLSIVCALHEGEWTLDEVRGTLQMLFDRQYILTEDVVVEQRYYLETDTWTDEDGNTHSDTYRVYYDYYICTVTLENFNLSHLPVYIMGEETLSRYALYMATLGNRPDLFPSSPYVGKYTNKPPLHEIPEAVSYTHLRA
;
A
#
# COMPACT_ATOMS: atom_id res chain seq x y z
N GLY A 1 68.01 -29.40 -11.87
CA GLY A 1 67.83 -27.93 -11.73
C GLY A 1 66.67 -27.39 -12.49
N LEU A 2 66.66 -27.47 -13.80
CA LEU A 2 65.67 -26.80 -14.68
C LEU A 2 64.22 -27.32 -14.49
N LEU A 3 64.06 -28.63 -14.33
CA LEU A 3 62.76 -29.29 -14.18
C LEU A 3 62.08 -28.91 -12.85
N LEU A 4 62.85 -28.74 -11.79
CA LEU A 4 62.37 -28.31 -10.46
C LEU A 4 61.95 -26.84 -10.49
N MET A 5 62.64 -25.96 -11.19
CA MET A 5 62.24 -24.57 -11.38
C MET A 5 60.97 -24.44 -12.22
N LEU A 6 60.82 -25.25 -13.29
CA LEU A 6 59.62 -25.27 -14.10
C LEU A 6 58.38 -25.75 -13.29
N ALA A 7 58.55 -26.78 -12.48
CA ALA A 7 57.48 -27.27 -11.61
C ALA A 7 57.06 -26.23 -10.55
N ALA A 8 58.05 -25.57 -9.93
CA ALA A 8 57.77 -24.49 -8.97
C ALA A 8 57.06 -23.28 -9.60
N PHE A 9 57.44 -22.92 -10.84
CA PHE A 9 56.81 -21.87 -11.58
C PHE A 9 55.36 -22.21 -11.96
N LEU A 10 55.10 -23.44 -12.43
CA LEU A 10 53.75 -23.92 -12.72
C LEU A 10 52.86 -23.93 -11.47
N LEU A 11 53.41 -24.36 -10.33
CA LEU A 11 52.70 -24.37 -9.04
C LEU A 11 52.33 -22.94 -8.61
N LEU A 12 53.23 -21.97 -8.77
CA LEU A 12 52.96 -20.55 -8.49
C LEU A 12 51.84 -19.96 -9.37
N VAL A 13 51.84 -20.29 -10.69
CA VAL A 13 50.82 -19.85 -11.62
C VAL A 13 49.44 -20.41 -11.25
N VAL A 14 49.39 -21.71 -10.88
CA VAL A 14 48.14 -22.36 -10.45
C VAL A 14 47.62 -21.75 -9.13
N LEU A 15 48.49 -21.48 -8.17
CA LEU A 15 48.14 -20.84 -6.91
C LEU A 15 47.62 -19.41 -7.10
N GLN A 16 48.25 -18.64 -8.00
CA GLN A 16 47.77 -17.27 -8.34
C GLN A 16 46.41 -17.32 -9.04
N SER A 17 46.18 -18.28 -9.92
CA SER A 17 44.89 -18.47 -10.59
C SER A 17 43.77 -18.83 -9.61
N CYS A 18 44.06 -19.74 -8.65
CA CYS A 18 43.07 -20.08 -7.60
C CYS A 18 42.77 -18.92 -6.67
N MET A 19 43.79 -18.13 -6.29
CA MET A 19 43.57 -16.95 -5.43
C MET A 19 42.75 -15.86 -6.13
N SER A 20 42.99 -15.61 -7.42
CA SER A 20 42.22 -14.64 -8.19
C SER A 20 40.73 -15.05 -8.30
N SER A 21 40.46 -16.36 -8.49
CA SER A 21 39.10 -16.89 -8.55
C SER A 21 38.38 -16.76 -7.20
N LEU A 22 39.07 -17.03 -6.09
CA LEU A 22 38.51 -16.88 -4.74
C LEU A 22 38.19 -15.43 -4.39
N VAL A 23 39.06 -14.46 -4.79
CA VAL A 23 38.83 -13.02 -4.59
C VAL A 23 37.67 -12.55 -5.45
N THR A 24 37.54 -13.02 -6.71
CA THR A 24 36.42 -12.65 -7.59
C THR A 24 35.08 -13.19 -7.06
N VAL A 25 35.05 -14.43 -6.56
CA VAL A 25 33.84 -15.01 -5.94
C VAL A 25 33.52 -14.27 -4.65
N GLY A 26 34.50 -13.99 -3.78
CA GLY A 26 34.30 -13.23 -2.55
C GLY A 26 33.74 -11.83 -2.79
N ASN A 27 34.29 -11.10 -3.76
CA ASN A 27 33.79 -9.77 -4.14
C ASN A 27 32.38 -9.85 -4.79
N GLY A 28 32.08 -10.88 -5.56
CA GLY A 28 30.77 -11.10 -6.13
C GLY A 28 29.70 -11.37 -5.07
N VAL A 29 30.02 -12.19 -4.07
CA VAL A 29 29.11 -12.48 -2.94
C VAL A 29 28.92 -11.23 -2.06
N ALA A 30 30.00 -10.50 -1.72
CA ALA A 30 29.90 -9.26 -0.96
C ALA A 30 29.11 -8.18 -1.71
N GLY A 31 29.29 -8.08 -3.02
CA GLY A 31 28.53 -7.17 -3.87
C GLY A 31 27.05 -7.54 -3.95
N ALA A 32 26.72 -8.84 -4.05
CA ALA A 32 25.34 -9.31 -4.07
C ALA A 32 24.63 -9.07 -2.73
N ILE A 33 25.31 -9.27 -1.59
CA ILE A 33 24.77 -8.99 -0.27
C ILE A 33 24.54 -7.47 -0.12
N GLY A 34 25.50 -6.63 -0.51
CA GLY A 34 25.34 -5.17 -0.47
C GLY A 34 24.16 -4.69 -1.32
N ALA A 35 24.00 -5.23 -2.52
CA ALA A 35 22.90 -4.87 -3.42
C ALA A 35 21.51 -5.32 -2.91
N SER A 36 21.45 -6.30 -2.01
CA SER A 36 20.19 -6.83 -1.45
C SER A 36 19.87 -6.32 -0.03
N THR A 37 20.71 -5.43 0.53
CA THR A 37 20.52 -4.85 1.86
C THR A 37 19.91 -3.47 1.73
N TYR A 38 18.92 -3.14 2.56
CA TYR A 38 18.40 -1.76 2.66
C TYR A 38 19.54 -0.83 3.05
N ALA A 39 19.72 0.23 2.25
CA ALA A 39 20.86 1.15 2.41
C ALA A 39 20.56 2.29 3.38
N ALA A 40 19.28 2.59 3.64
CA ALA A 40 18.89 3.64 4.58
C ALA A 40 19.15 3.24 6.04
N GLU A 41 19.33 4.24 6.89
CA GLU A 41 19.50 4.04 8.33
C GLU A 41 18.24 3.49 8.99
N ASP A 42 18.39 2.75 10.09
CA ASP A 42 17.25 2.15 10.81
C ASP A 42 16.20 3.17 11.23
N ALA A 43 16.63 4.35 11.63
CA ALA A 43 15.72 5.42 12.03
C ALA A 43 14.82 5.89 10.88
N ASP A 44 15.34 5.92 9.64
CA ASP A 44 14.59 6.30 8.45
C ASP A 44 13.69 5.16 7.98
N LEU A 45 14.17 3.91 8.01
CA LEU A 45 13.37 2.74 7.70
C LEU A 45 12.15 2.62 8.62
N LEU A 46 12.37 2.66 9.94
CA LEU A 46 11.30 2.60 10.93
C LEU A 46 10.41 3.86 10.89
N GLY A 47 11.02 5.01 10.57
CA GLY A 47 10.31 6.26 10.38
C GLY A 47 9.36 6.23 9.18
N ALA A 48 9.76 5.61 8.07
CA ALA A 48 8.91 5.45 6.88
C ALA A 48 7.70 4.56 7.18
N GLU A 49 7.91 3.44 7.86
CA GLU A 49 6.82 2.57 8.32
C GLU A 49 5.86 3.30 9.27
N ALA A 50 6.40 4.00 10.28
CA ALA A 50 5.58 4.76 11.21
C ALA A 50 4.78 5.87 10.53
N ALA A 51 5.36 6.54 9.52
CA ALA A 51 4.67 7.56 8.75
C ALA A 51 3.54 6.96 7.89
N TYR A 52 3.74 5.78 7.34
CA TYR A 52 2.70 5.09 6.58
C TYR A 52 1.56 4.62 7.47
N CYS A 53 1.86 4.01 8.62
CA CYS A 53 0.86 3.67 9.63
C CYS A 53 0.06 4.90 10.09
N ALA A 54 0.69 6.07 10.18
CA ALA A 54 -0.02 7.30 10.56
C ALA A 54 -1.06 7.74 9.50
N LEU A 55 -0.79 7.53 8.19
CA LEU A 55 -1.77 7.74 7.12
C LEU A 55 -2.93 6.75 7.23
N GLU A 56 -2.65 5.49 7.53
CA GLU A 56 -3.67 4.46 7.74
C GLU A 56 -4.55 4.76 8.97
N ASP A 57 -3.93 5.21 10.07
CA ASP A 57 -4.64 5.65 11.26
C ASP A 57 -5.53 6.89 11.01
N GLU A 58 -5.11 7.78 10.12
CA GLU A 58 -5.92 8.93 9.72
C GLU A 58 -7.12 8.51 8.90
N LEU A 59 -6.94 7.62 7.92
CA LEU A 59 -8.02 7.04 7.13
C LEU A 59 -9.02 6.29 8.02
N GLN A 60 -8.54 5.46 8.94
CA GLN A 60 -9.40 4.74 9.88
C GLN A 60 -10.22 5.71 10.73
N ARG A 61 -9.60 6.76 11.29
CA ARG A 61 -10.31 7.78 12.06
C ARG A 61 -11.34 8.55 11.24
N TYR A 62 -11.05 8.84 9.97
CA TYR A 62 -12.02 9.45 9.06
C TYR A 62 -13.27 8.56 8.91
N LEU A 63 -13.08 7.27 8.63
CA LEU A 63 -14.18 6.31 8.49
C LEU A 63 -14.97 6.14 9.80
N ASP A 64 -14.29 6.03 10.93
CA ASP A 64 -14.92 5.88 12.26
C ASP A 64 -15.79 7.10 12.67
N THR A 65 -15.47 8.26 12.10
CA THR A 65 -16.20 9.50 12.39
C THR A 65 -17.15 9.92 11.28
N TYR A 66 -17.22 9.18 10.18
CA TYR A 66 -17.90 9.57 8.96
C TYR A 66 -19.36 9.98 9.19
N THR A 67 -20.16 9.14 9.87
CA THR A 67 -21.58 9.41 10.16
C THR A 67 -21.82 10.62 11.07
N ARG A 68 -20.79 11.07 11.79
CA ARG A 68 -20.90 12.28 12.66
C ARG A 68 -20.51 13.56 11.96
N THR A 69 -19.79 13.45 10.84
CA THR A 69 -19.26 14.60 10.07
C THR A 69 -20.04 14.86 8.80
N HIS A 70 -20.92 13.94 8.41
CA HIS A 70 -21.79 14.03 7.24
C HIS A 70 -23.25 13.92 7.67
N ASP A 71 -24.16 14.53 6.90
CA ASP A 71 -25.58 14.63 7.21
C ASP A 71 -26.39 13.98 6.07
N TYR A 72 -26.41 12.64 6.08
CA TYR A 72 -27.25 11.84 5.20
C TYR A 72 -28.27 11.06 6.04
N ASP A 73 -29.39 10.68 5.42
CA ASP A 73 -30.46 9.96 6.12
C ASP A 73 -30.13 8.49 6.35
N GLU A 74 -29.33 7.89 5.43
CA GLU A 74 -28.94 6.47 5.48
C GLU A 74 -27.50 6.29 5.01
N TYR A 75 -26.77 5.37 5.65
CA TYR A 75 -25.36 5.08 5.33
C TYR A 75 -25.17 3.60 5.08
N HIS A 76 -24.46 3.28 3.98
CA HIS A 76 -23.95 1.96 3.67
C HIS A 76 -22.43 2.00 3.62
N PHE A 77 -21.78 1.02 4.23
CA PHE A 77 -20.32 0.91 4.24
C PHE A 77 -19.88 -0.41 3.63
N ASP A 78 -19.03 -0.35 2.62
CA ASP A 78 -18.34 -1.47 2.00
C ASP A 78 -16.84 -1.20 2.09
N LEU A 79 -16.21 -1.72 3.15
CA LEU A 79 -14.86 -1.32 3.55
C LEU A 79 -13.93 -2.54 3.58
N ASP A 80 -12.90 -2.49 2.74
CA ASP A 80 -11.75 -3.37 2.87
C ASP A 80 -10.95 -3.06 4.13
N THR A 81 -10.15 -4.03 4.58
CA THR A 81 -9.28 -3.87 5.74
C THR A 81 -8.13 -2.90 5.43
N ILE A 82 -7.88 -1.96 6.35
CA ILE A 82 -6.73 -1.06 6.29
C ILE A 82 -5.54 -1.79 6.91
N GLU A 83 -4.62 -2.25 6.07
CA GLU A 83 -3.43 -3.00 6.48
C GLU A 83 -2.42 -3.10 5.34
N HIS A 84 -1.12 -3.22 5.68
CA HIS A 84 -0.05 -3.49 4.72
C HIS A 84 1.05 -4.37 5.33
N ASP A 85 1.94 -4.91 4.50
CA ASP A 85 3.15 -5.60 4.95
C ASP A 85 4.32 -4.60 4.97
N PRO A 86 4.97 -4.37 6.12
CA PRO A 86 6.04 -3.40 6.26
C PRO A 86 7.26 -3.70 5.38
N TYR A 87 7.56 -4.98 5.11
CA TYR A 87 8.64 -5.33 4.19
C TYR A 87 8.29 -5.08 2.73
N VAL A 88 7.02 -5.20 2.35
CA VAL A 88 6.55 -4.78 1.03
C VAL A 88 6.74 -3.27 0.87
N LEU A 89 6.31 -2.47 1.85
CA LEU A 89 6.49 -1.02 1.86
C LEU A 89 7.96 -0.63 1.69
N LEU A 90 8.83 -1.12 2.58
CA LEU A 90 10.25 -0.77 2.56
C LEU A 90 10.95 -1.26 1.29
N SER A 91 10.61 -2.45 0.79
CA SER A 91 11.16 -2.95 -0.46
C SER A 91 10.77 -2.09 -1.66
N ILE A 92 9.55 -1.55 -1.69
CA ILE A 92 9.10 -0.60 -2.72
C ILE A 92 9.90 0.71 -2.61
N VAL A 93 9.97 1.29 -1.41
CA VAL A 93 10.67 2.57 -1.18
C VAL A 93 12.14 2.43 -1.54
N CYS A 94 12.84 1.41 -1.04
CA CYS A 94 14.24 1.17 -1.35
C CYS A 94 14.52 0.86 -2.83
N ALA A 95 13.55 0.25 -3.54
CA ALA A 95 13.69 0.02 -4.97
C ALA A 95 13.52 1.29 -5.80
N LEU A 96 12.65 2.20 -5.38
CA LEU A 96 12.40 3.49 -6.03
C LEU A 96 13.49 4.53 -5.72
N HIS A 97 14.06 4.48 -4.51
CA HIS A 97 15.13 5.37 -4.08
C HIS A 97 16.44 4.60 -3.94
N GLU A 98 17.34 4.81 -4.88
CA GLU A 98 18.63 4.11 -4.89
C GLU A 98 19.57 4.69 -3.83
N GLY A 99 20.23 3.79 -3.08
CA GLY A 99 21.20 4.19 -2.04
C GLY A 99 20.53 4.60 -0.72
N GLU A 100 21.27 5.40 0.04
CA GLU A 100 20.78 5.96 1.30
C GLU A 100 19.74 7.05 1.03
N TRP A 101 18.70 7.07 1.83
CA TRP A 101 17.65 8.08 1.80
C TRP A 101 17.18 8.41 3.21
N THR A 102 16.64 9.60 3.40
CA THR A 102 16.02 10.04 4.65
C THR A 102 14.50 9.98 4.56
N LEU A 103 13.82 9.91 5.71
CA LEU A 103 12.36 9.93 5.78
C LEU A 103 11.76 11.12 5.01
N ASP A 104 12.37 12.30 5.13
CA ASP A 104 11.84 13.50 4.47
C ASP A 104 11.90 13.41 2.93
N GLU A 105 12.91 12.74 2.37
CA GLU A 105 13.03 12.53 0.93
C GLU A 105 11.96 11.56 0.38
N VAL A 106 11.49 10.61 1.18
CA VAL A 106 10.54 9.58 0.76
C VAL A 106 9.09 9.89 1.12
N ARG A 107 8.78 10.94 1.87
CA ARG A 107 7.41 11.29 2.26
C ARG A 107 6.44 11.37 1.08
N GLY A 108 6.87 11.96 -0.04
CA GLY A 108 6.07 12.03 -1.26
C GLY A 108 5.80 10.66 -1.88
N THR A 109 6.77 9.75 -1.77
CA THR A 109 6.61 8.36 -2.22
C THR A 109 5.63 7.60 -1.32
N LEU A 110 5.72 7.76 0.00
CA LEU A 110 4.78 7.15 0.95
C LEU A 110 3.34 7.60 0.67
N GLN A 111 3.13 8.89 0.47
CA GLN A 111 1.80 9.42 0.12
C GLN A 111 1.31 8.87 -1.21
N MET A 112 2.14 8.84 -2.24
CA MET A 112 1.78 8.28 -3.56
C MET A 112 1.41 6.81 -3.48
N LEU A 113 2.11 6.02 -2.66
CA LEU A 113 1.79 4.61 -2.43
C LEU A 113 0.47 4.45 -1.70
N PHE A 114 0.24 5.25 -0.67
CA PHE A 114 -1.00 5.27 0.09
C PHE A 114 -2.22 5.61 -0.79
N ASP A 115 -2.13 6.68 -1.58
CA ASP A 115 -3.20 7.12 -2.49
C ASP A 115 -3.52 6.07 -3.59
N ARG A 116 -2.57 5.18 -3.88
CA ARG A 116 -2.77 4.09 -4.86
C ARG A 116 -3.22 2.79 -4.22
N GLN A 117 -2.89 2.58 -2.96
CA GLN A 117 -3.34 1.41 -2.23
C GLN A 117 -4.79 1.55 -1.80
N TYR A 118 -5.17 2.72 -1.28
CA TYR A 118 -6.49 2.96 -0.71
C TYR A 118 -7.30 3.88 -1.61
N ILE A 119 -8.40 3.35 -2.15
CA ILE A 119 -9.34 4.11 -2.99
C ILE A 119 -10.63 4.24 -2.22
N LEU A 120 -10.91 5.45 -1.74
CA LEU A 120 -12.15 5.80 -1.07
C LEU A 120 -13.12 6.44 -2.07
N THR A 121 -14.33 5.91 -2.17
CA THR A 121 -15.41 6.46 -3.00
C THR A 121 -16.67 6.66 -2.19
N GLU A 122 -17.41 7.73 -2.53
CA GLU A 122 -18.69 8.08 -1.93
C GLU A 122 -19.71 8.19 -3.05
N ASP A 123 -20.80 7.45 -2.95
CA ASP A 123 -21.94 7.52 -3.87
C ASP A 123 -23.19 7.93 -3.11
N VAL A 124 -23.85 9.00 -3.56
CA VAL A 124 -25.03 9.52 -2.91
C VAL A 124 -26.23 9.39 -3.85
N VAL A 125 -27.19 8.58 -3.45
CA VAL A 125 -28.47 8.42 -4.13
C VAL A 125 -29.54 9.22 -3.40
N VAL A 126 -30.33 9.97 -4.15
CA VAL A 126 -31.45 10.74 -3.62
C VAL A 126 -32.75 10.07 -4.02
N GLU A 127 -33.53 9.64 -3.03
CA GLU A 127 -34.87 9.09 -3.20
C GLU A 127 -35.92 10.12 -2.78
N GLN A 128 -36.95 10.30 -3.59
CA GLN A 128 -38.10 11.09 -3.17
C GLN A 128 -39.06 10.22 -2.36
N ARG A 129 -39.18 10.51 -1.08
CA ARG A 129 -40.12 9.86 -0.15
C ARG A 129 -41.26 10.80 0.24
N TYR A 130 -42.28 10.31 0.88
CA TYR A 130 -43.40 11.12 1.40
C TYR A 130 -43.86 10.61 2.75
N TYR A 131 -44.39 11.50 3.57
CA TYR A 131 -45.23 11.18 4.70
C TYR A 131 -46.63 11.77 4.53
N LEU A 132 -47.61 11.28 5.28
CA LEU A 132 -48.95 11.80 5.29
C LEU A 132 -49.08 12.84 6.39
N GLU A 133 -49.55 14.03 6.05
CA GLU A 133 -49.89 15.07 6.99
C GLU A 133 -51.40 15.28 6.97
N THR A 134 -52.01 15.49 8.14
CA THR A 134 -53.45 15.69 8.26
C THR A 134 -53.70 17.03 8.93
N ASP A 135 -54.28 17.96 8.17
CA ASP A 135 -54.81 19.21 8.70
C ASP A 135 -56.21 18.99 9.21
N THR A 136 -56.49 19.54 10.39
CA THR A 136 -57.80 19.47 11.00
C THR A 136 -58.27 20.88 11.32
N TRP A 137 -59.45 21.26 10.85
CA TRP A 137 -60.06 22.55 11.12
C TRP A 137 -61.52 22.44 11.49
N THR A 138 -62.04 23.41 12.18
CA THR A 138 -63.46 23.47 12.58
C THR A 138 -64.10 24.61 11.81
N ASP A 139 -65.26 24.35 11.19
CA ASP A 139 -66.04 25.34 10.46
C ASP A 139 -66.83 26.26 11.45
N GLU A 140 -67.50 27.28 10.87
CA GLU A 140 -68.31 28.25 11.65
C GLU A 140 -69.52 27.60 12.33
N ASP A 141 -69.96 26.46 11.85
CA ASP A 141 -71.08 25.67 12.40
C ASP A 141 -70.63 24.71 13.49
N GLY A 142 -69.30 24.65 13.81
CA GLY A 142 -68.71 23.79 14.84
C GLY A 142 -68.38 22.37 14.40
N ASN A 143 -68.45 22.05 13.08
CA ASN A 143 -68.09 20.74 12.55
C ASN A 143 -66.57 20.66 12.34
N THR A 144 -65.98 19.55 12.73
CA THR A 144 -64.56 19.26 12.53
C THR A 144 -64.37 18.57 11.17
N HIS A 145 -63.50 19.15 10.35
CA HIS A 145 -63.08 18.62 9.07
C HIS A 145 -61.62 18.20 9.15
N SER A 146 -61.21 17.22 8.35
CA SER A 146 -59.81 16.85 8.20
C SER A 146 -59.50 16.57 6.74
N ASP A 147 -58.33 17.01 6.29
CA ASP A 147 -57.78 16.70 4.99
C ASP A 147 -56.39 16.08 5.16
N THR A 148 -56.10 15.01 4.41
CA THR A 148 -54.85 14.29 4.48
C THR A 148 -54.16 14.37 3.11
N TYR A 149 -52.94 14.89 3.12
CA TYR A 149 -52.16 15.09 1.92
C TYR A 149 -50.75 14.50 2.09
N ARG A 150 -50.05 14.33 0.96
CA ARG A 150 -48.67 13.83 0.94
C ARG A 150 -47.72 15.01 0.95
N VAL A 151 -46.78 15.00 1.91
CA VAL A 151 -45.63 15.90 1.94
C VAL A 151 -44.42 15.13 1.44
N TYR A 152 -43.86 15.56 0.32
CA TYR A 152 -42.69 14.93 -0.28
C TYR A 152 -41.44 15.56 0.27
N TYR A 153 -40.41 14.72 0.46
CA TYR A 153 -39.08 15.14 0.87
C TYR A 153 -38.01 14.26 0.19
N ASP A 154 -36.79 14.82 0.05
CA ASP A 154 -35.64 14.09 -0.48
C ASP A 154 -35.01 13.31 0.67
N TYR A 155 -34.68 12.07 0.38
CA TYR A 155 -34.05 11.13 1.31
C TYR A 155 -32.70 10.74 0.72
N TYR A 156 -31.60 11.03 1.43
CA TYR A 156 -30.23 10.88 0.97
C TYR A 156 -29.63 9.60 1.51
N ILE A 157 -29.22 8.70 0.61
CA ILE A 157 -28.54 7.43 0.93
C ILE A 157 -27.11 7.55 0.46
N CYS A 158 -26.15 7.48 1.40
CA CYS A 158 -24.73 7.55 1.09
C CYS A 158 -24.10 6.15 1.22
N THR A 159 -23.45 5.70 0.15
CA THR A 159 -22.62 4.48 0.16
C THR A 159 -21.16 4.88 0.15
N VAL A 160 -20.43 4.46 1.18
CA VAL A 160 -18.98 4.68 1.33
C VAL A 160 -18.27 3.37 1.05
N THR A 161 -17.42 3.36 0.04
CA THR A 161 -16.64 2.19 -0.35
C THR A 161 -15.15 2.49 -0.18
N LEU A 162 -14.44 1.61 0.53
CA LEU A 162 -12.98 1.63 0.61
C LEU A 162 -12.44 0.36 -0.04
N GLU A 163 -11.67 0.54 -1.11
CA GLU A 163 -10.93 -0.53 -1.76
C GLU A 163 -9.47 -0.51 -1.31
N ASN A 164 -8.95 -1.66 -0.83
CA ASN A 164 -7.52 -1.86 -0.58
C ASN A 164 -6.92 -2.67 -1.72
N PHE A 165 -6.27 -2.00 -2.66
CA PHE A 165 -5.61 -2.62 -3.82
C PHE A 165 -4.44 -3.54 -3.43
N ASN A 166 -4.02 -3.53 -2.20
CA ASN A 166 -2.86 -4.24 -1.66
C ASN A 166 -1.51 -3.76 -2.21
N LEU A 167 -0.69 -3.25 -1.32
CA LEU A 167 0.59 -2.64 -1.63
C LEU A 167 1.52 -3.57 -2.45
N SER A 168 1.43 -4.89 -2.24
CA SER A 168 2.24 -5.88 -2.97
C SER A 168 1.95 -5.96 -4.47
N HIS A 169 0.82 -5.43 -4.93
CA HIS A 169 0.46 -5.40 -6.34
C HIS A 169 0.99 -4.15 -7.07
N LEU A 170 1.26 -3.07 -6.34
CA LEU A 170 1.68 -1.81 -6.96
C LEU A 170 2.98 -1.86 -7.75
N PRO A 171 4.02 -2.63 -7.36
CA PRO A 171 5.31 -2.62 -8.04
C PRO A 171 5.24 -2.84 -9.55
N VAL A 172 4.39 -3.74 -10.02
CA VAL A 172 4.25 -4.03 -11.44
C VAL A 172 3.64 -2.89 -12.27
N TYR A 173 2.96 -1.96 -11.62
CA TYR A 173 2.33 -0.81 -12.28
C TYR A 173 3.16 0.46 -12.22
N ILE A 174 4.07 0.55 -11.23
CA ILE A 174 4.81 1.79 -10.97
C ILE A 174 6.31 1.69 -11.26
N MET A 175 6.83 0.47 -11.46
CA MET A 175 8.26 0.23 -11.63
C MET A 175 8.58 -0.26 -13.04
N GLY A 176 9.73 0.19 -13.57
CA GLY A 176 10.35 -0.43 -14.73
C GLY A 176 11.05 -1.74 -14.36
N GLU A 177 11.49 -2.50 -15.38
CA GLU A 177 12.06 -3.84 -15.21
C GLU A 177 13.24 -3.90 -14.22
N GLU A 178 14.16 -2.94 -14.28
CA GLU A 178 15.31 -2.87 -13.38
C GLU A 178 14.90 -2.62 -11.93
N THR A 179 14.03 -1.64 -11.70
CA THR A 179 13.51 -1.32 -10.35
C THR A 179 12.68 -2.48 -9.79
N LEU A 180 11.88 -3.14 -10.63
CA LEU A 180 11.09 -4.31 -10.24
C LEU A 180 12.00 -5.48 -9.85
N SER A 181 13.13 -5.67 -10.55
CA SER A 181 14.13 -6.68 -10.19
C SER A 181 14.78 -6.39 -8.84
N ARG A 182 15.08 -5.12 -8.52
CA ARG A 182 15.55 -4.71 -7.19
C ARG A 182 14.51 -4.95 -6.10
N TYR A 183 13.26 -4.57 -6.34
CA TYR A 183 12.16 -4.87 -5.44
C TYR A 183 12.06 -6.37 -5.14
N ALA A 184 12.08 -7.22 -6.16
CA ALA A 184 12.04 -8.67 -6.00
C ALA A 184 13.22 -9.20 -5.17
N LEU A 185 14.42 -8.63 -5.34
CA LEU A 185 15.60 -8.99 -4.56
C LEU A 185 15.44 -8.58 -3.08
N TYR A 186 14.96 -7.36 -2.81
CA TYR A 186 14.67 -6.92 -1.44
C TYR A 186 13.62 -7.79 -0.77
N MET A 187 12.54 -8.14 -1.47
CA MET A 187 11.51 -9.04 -0.94
C MET A 187 12.06 -10.44 -0.63
N ALA A 188 12.93 -10.99 -1.49
CA ALA A 188 13.54 -12.30 -1.28
C ALA A 188 14.47 -12.34 -0.07
N THR A 189 15.09 -11.22 0.29
CA THR A 189 16.08 -11.13 1.38
C THR A 189 15.55 -10.40 2.61
N LEU A 190 14.36 -9.79 2.54
CA LEU A 190 13.84 -8.81 3.51
C LEU A 190 14.83 -7.67 3.77
N GLY A 191 15.54 -7.25 2.70
CA GLY A 191 16.61 -6.27 2.78
C GLY A 191 17.77 -6.66 3.72
N ASN A 192 17.95 -7.96 3.97
CA ASN A 192 18.86 -8.53 5.00
C ASN A 192 18.62 -7.98 6.42
N ARG A 193 17.41 -7.55 6.70
CA ARG A 193 16.98 -6.96 7.97
C ARG A 193 15.68 -7.61 8.49
N PRO A 194 15.66 -8.94 8.70
CA PRO A 194 14.47 -9.65 9.20
C PRO A 194 14.12 -9.29 10.66
N ASP A 195 14.97 -8.51 11.32
CA ASP A 195 14.84 -8.03 12.68
C ASP A 195 14.02 -6.74 12.83
N LEU A 196 13.75 -6.00 11.75
CA LEU A 196 13.06 -4.70 11.81
C LEU A 196 11.64 -4.81 12.36
N PHE A 197 10.90 -5.86 11.99
CA PHE A 197 9.48 -6.01 12.34
C PHE A 197 9.16 -7.39 12.94
N PRO A 198 9.79 -7.78 14.07
CA PRO A 198 9.66 -9.13 14.60
C PRO A 198 8.27 -9.47 15.14
N SER A 199 7.45 -8.47 15.40
CA SER A 199 6.12 -8.63 16.02
C SER A 199 4.98 -8.21 15.10
N SER A 200 5.25 -7.81 13.85
CA SER A 200 4.19 -7.41 12.93
C SER A 200 3.37 -8.63 12.48
N PRO A 201 2.04 -8.62 12.67
CA PRO A 201 1.17 -9.70 12.21
C PRO A 201 0.99 -9.72 10.67
N TYR A 202 1.45 -8.67 10.00
CA TYR A 202 1.27 -8.47 8.55
C TYR A 202 2.43 -8.99 7.72
N VAL A 203 3.58 -9.27 8.33
CA VAL A 203 4.76 -9.82 7.63
C VAL A 203 4.43 -11.13 6.95
N GLY A 204 4.64 -11.20 5.66
CA GLY A 204 4.39 -12.39 4.83
C GLY A 204 2.92 -12.71 4.58
N LYS A 205 1.97 -11.92 5.09
CA LYS A 205 0.54 -12.16 4.91
C LYS A 205 0.12 -12.12 3.43
N TYR A 206 0.77 -11.28 2.65
CA TYR A 206 0.43 -11.03 1.24
C TYR A 206 1.39 -11.68 0.23
N THR A 207 2.57 -12.08 0.65
CA THR A 207 3.58 -12.71 -0.22
C THR A 207 3.20 -14.12 -0.68
N ASN A 208 2.24 -14.77 -0.02
CA ASN A 208 1.75 -16.12 -0.35
C ASN A 208 0.44 -16.10 -1.15
N LYS A 209 -0.05 -14.95 -1.61
CA LYS A 209 -1.25 -14.87 -2.46
C LYS A 209 -0.95 -15.29 -3.90
N PRO A 210 -1.97 -15.78 -4.64
CA PRO A 210 -1.79 -16.28 -6.00
C PRO A 210 -1.24 -15.22 -6.96
N PRO A 211 -0.60 -15.67 -8.06
CA PRO A 211 0.14 -14.80 -8.96
C PRO A 211 -0.75 -13.76 -9.66
N LEU A 212 -0.14 -12.66 -10.04
CA LEU A 212 -0.65 -11.42 -10.66
C LEU A 212 -1.66 -11.56 -11.82
N HIS A 213 -1.89 -12.74 -12.39
CA HIS A 213 -2.85 -12.95 -13.49
C HIS A 213 -4.33 -12.95 -13.02
N GLU A 214 -4.59 -12.91 -11.72
CA GLU A 214 -5.94 -12.81 -11.15
C GLU A 214 -6.36 -11.37 -10.80
N ILE A 215 -5.51 -10.38 -11.08
CA ILE A 215 -5.88 -8.98 -10.92
C ILE A 215 -6.92 -8.65 -11.99
N PRO A 216 -8.14 -8.20 -11.62
CA PRO A 216 -9.12 -7.79 -12.60
C PRO A 216 -8.53 -6.71 -13.51
N GLU A 217 -8.70 -6.85 -14.83
CA GLU A 217 -8.27 -5.86 -15.84
C GLU A 217 -8.89 -4.46 -15.64
N ALA A 218 -9.77 -4.29 -14.67
CA ALA A 218 -10.67 -3.15 -14.49
C ALA A 218 -10.18 -2.03 -13.59
N VAL A 219 -8.93 -2.00 -13.15
CA VAL A 219 -8.39 -0.77 -12.54
C VAL A 219 -7.92 0.14 -13.67
N SER A 220 -8.89 0.63 -14.44
CA SER A 220 -8.64 1.65 -15.45
C SER A 220 -8.22 2.94 -14.76
N TYR A 221 -7.00 3.41 -15.06
CA TYR A 221 -6.42 4.68 -14.61
C TYR A 221 -7.23 5.95 -14.99
N THR A 222 -8.44 5.80 -15.53
CA THR A 222 -9.28 6.91 -15.99
C THR A 222 -9.94 7.71 -14.88
N HIS A 223 -9.92 7.27 -13.63
CA HIS A 223 -10.55 7.98 -12.51
C HIS A 223 -9.58 8.80 -11.64
N LEU A 224 -8.27 8.85 -11.98
CA LEU A 224 -7.29 9.68 -11.27
C LEU A 224 -7.10 11.08 -11.88
N ARG A 225 -8.08 11.55 -12.71
CA ARG A 225 -8.11 12.92 -13.23
C ARG A 225 -9.52 13.49 -13.12
N ALA A 226 -9.81 14.03 -11.97
CA ALA A 226 -10.79 15.11 -11.81
C ALA A 226 -10.32 16.03 -10.68
#